data_6c574b5c3223451932d6db4e1c777767
#
_entry.id   6c574b5c3223451932d6db4e1c777767
#
_cell.length_a   1.000
_cell.length_b   1.000
_cell.length_c   1.000
_cell.angle_alpha   90.00
_cell.angle_beta   90.00
_cell.angle_gamma   90.00
#
_symmetry.space_group_name_H-M   'P 1'
#
loop_
_entity.id
_entity.type
_entity.pdbx_description
1 polymer ?
#
loop_
_entity_poly.entity_id
_entity_poly.type
_entity_poly.pdbx_seq_one_letter_code
_entity_poly.pdbx_strand_id
1 'polypeptide(L)'
;MITKRDKEIVDFINIFGKTYYKVLGETFFNNEQVARNRINLLIKEKIFKTVKLDQEEINAPKTCIVLGTEGKFLVEEMGKSVKDFRTTRRINHNLYEQIAYYYLVQTGTVERTTIANHFKDYKHIPDFILKTNNLTLFVEIELSLKSPKRYIQLIEKTLLSGIDRVLYIVPNEQIAIKIYNYLPNSLRDFINFSYITFEDLKTNVLTDGKIKPKNYPKTKDYIKPIETIEKKKQTVLEPIMNDLEVQKEEVQKENEIIEVQTPIIEQSPIIEYKPNYFLSLLAKLPLIMLI
;
A
#
# COMPACT_ATOMS: atom_id res chain seq x y z
N MET A 1 -7.92 -26.65 18.29
CA MET A 1 -9.12 -25.76 18.40
C MET A 1 -8.74 -24.34 17.96
N ILE A 2 -9.50 -23.78 17.01
CA ILE A 2 -9.29 -22.42 16.45
C ILE A 2 -9.97 -21.42 17.38
N THR A 3 -9.24 -20.40 17.81
CA THR A 3 -9.75 -19.32 18.67
C THR A 3 -10.31 -18.15 17.84
N LYS A 4 -11.01 -17.21 18.49
CA LYS A 4 -11.45 -15.96 17.86
C LYS A 4 -10.27 -15.19 17.28
N ARG A 5 -9.17 -15.05 18.03
CA ARG A 5 -7.94 -14.40 17.57
C ARG A 5 -7.35 -15.08 16.33
N ASP A 6 -7.37 -16.40 16.25
CA ASP A 6 -6.85 -17.10 15.06
C ASP A 6 -7.67 -16.76 13.81
N LYS A 7 -9.00 -16.63 13.93
CA LYS A 7 -9.88 -16.18 12.85
C LYS A 7 -9.58 -14.73 12.45
N GLU A 8 -9.30 -13.85 13.40
CA GLU A 8 -8.88 -12.47 13.13
C GLU A 8 -7.54 -12.43 12.38
N ILE A 9 -6.60 -13.29 12.74
CA ILE A 9 -5.32 -13.43 12.02
C ILE A 9 -5.55 -13.97 10.59
N VAL A 10 -6.42 -14.95 10.42
CA VAL A 10 -6.80 -15.46 9.08
C VAL A 10 -7.35 -14.33 8.21
N ASP A 11 -8.26 -13.52 8.74
CA ASP A 11 -8.82 -12.37 8.02
C ASP A 11 -7.76 -11.31 7.70
N PHE A 12 -6.90 -11.00 8.66
CA PHE A 12 -5.79 -10.07 8.47
C PHE A 12 -4.83 -10.53 7.36
N ILE A 13 -4.46 -11.82 7.36
CA ILE A 13 -3.62 -12.38 6.30
C ILE A 13 -4.35 -12.33 4.96
N ASN A 14 -5.66 -12.58 4.93
CA ASN A 14 -6.43 -12.48 3.70
C ASN A 14 -6.44 -11.05 3.12
N ILE A 15 -6.49 -10.02 3.97
CA ILE A 15 -6.45 -8.62 3.51
C ILE A 15 -5.14 -8.31 2.78
N PHE A 16 -4.00 -8.75 3.31
CA PHE A 16 -2.67 -8.43 2.78
C PHE A 16 -2.09 -9.52 1.85
N GLY A 17 -2.71 -10.69 1.79
CA GLY A 17 -2.19 -11.89 1.11
C GLY A 17 -1.03 -12.58 1.84
N LYS A 18 -0.43 -11.93 2.84
CA LYS A 18 0.68 -12.44 3.67
C LYS A 18 0.86 -11.62 4.93
N THR A 19 1.62 -12.17 5.90
CA THR A 19 2.10 -11.43 7.08
C THR A 19 3.47 -11.95 7.54
N TYR A 20 4.00 -11.40 8.63
CA TYR A 20 5.29 -11.72 9.19
C TYR A 20 5.20 -11.99 10.70
N TYR A 21 6.09 -12.81 11.25
CA TYR A 21 6.09 -13.08 12.69
C TYR A 21 6.22 -11.81 13.54
N LYS A 22 7.06 -10.87 13.11
CA LYS A 22 7.22 -9.57 13.77
C LYS A 22 5.90 -8.81 13.80
N VAL A 23 5.17 -8.73 12.68
CA VAL A 23 3.85 -8.09 12.63
C VAL A 23 2.89 -8.73 13.63
N LEU A 24 2.76 -10.05 13.59
CA LEU A 24 1.87 -10.77 14.49
C LEU A 24 2.26 -10.59 15.97
N GLY A 25 3.57 -10.57 16.26
CA GLY A 25 4.09 -10.32 17.60
C GLY A 25 3.73 -8.94 18.12
N GLU A 26 3.73 -7.92 17.27
CA GLU A 26 3.41 -6.54 17.66
C GLU A 26 1.91 -6.24 17.68
N THR A 27 1.10 -7.01 16.97
CA THR A 27 -0.33 -6.75 16.79
C THR A 27 -1.22 -7.69 17.61
N PHE A 28 -1.17 -8.97 17.35
CA PHE A 28 -2.07 -9.98 17.94
C PHE A 28 -1.51 -10.64 19.20
N PHE A 29 -0.21 -10.51 19.45
CA PHE A 29 0.48 -11.16 20.56
C PHE A 29 1.31 -10.15 21.35
N ASN A 30 1.80 -10.54 22.52
CA ASN A 30 2.63 -9.65 23.34
C ASN A 30 4.09 -9.60 22.86
N ASN A 31 4.52 -10.59 22.08
CA ASN A 31 5.85 -10.64 21.49
C ASN A 31 5.92 -11.66 20.34
N GLU A 32 7.02 -11.59 19.58
CA GLU A 32 7.22 -12.43 18.40
C GLU A 32 7.35 -13.92 18.74
N GLN A 33 7.95 -14.29 19.88
CA GLN A 33 8.12 -15.70 20.25
C GLN A 33 6.78 -16.38 20.53
N VAL A 34 5.86 -15.70 21.20
CA VAL A 34 4.50 -16.19 21.45
C VAL A 34 3.75 -16.35 20.13
N ALA A 35 3.90 -15.39 19.23
CA ALA A 35 3.35 -15.48 17.87
C ALA A 35 3.91 -16.72 17.13
N ARG A 36 5.23 -16.93 17.14
CA ARG A 36 5.87 -18.07 16.48
C ARG A 36 5.32 -19.42 17.01
N ASN A 37 5.21 -19.54 18.32
CA ASN A 37 4.73 -20.78 18.94
C ASN A 37 3.29 -21.08 18.48
N ARG A 38 2.38 -20.10 18.51
CA ARG A 38 0.99 -20.29 18.07
C ARG A 38 0.88 -20.55 16.57
N ILE A 39 1.56 -19.77 15.77
CA ILE A 39 1.52 -19.91 14.30
C ILE A 39 2.07 -21.25 13.85
N ASN A 40 3.14 -21.77 14.49
CA ASN A 40 3.70 -23.08 14.17
C ASN A 40 2.69 -24.22 14.45
N LEU A 41 1.83 -24.10 15.47
CA LEU A 41 0.73 -25.03 15.67
C LEU A 41 -0.32 -24.94 14.55
N LEU A 42 -0.67 -23.73 14.14
CA LEU A 42 -1.64 -23.49 13.05
C LEU A 42 -1.09 -23.90 11.68
N ILE A 43 0.24 -23.89 11.49
CA ILE A 43 0.89 -24.46 10.30
C ILE A 43 0.73 -25.98 10.27
N LYS A 44 0.89 -26.68 11.40
CA LYS A 44 0.65 -28.14 11.49
C LYS A 44 -0.81 -28.49 11.17
N GLU A 45 -1.74 -27.63 11.54
CA GLU A 45 -3.18 -27.74 11.21
C GLU A 45 -3.50 -27.26 9.78
N LYS A 46 -2.51 -26.93 8.94
CA LYS A 46 -2.65 -26.44 7.55
C LYS A 46 -3.46 -25.14 7.41
N ILE A 47 -3.69 -24.42 8.50
CA ILE A 47 -4.35 -23.10 8.47
C ILE A 47 -3.42 -22.07 7.84
N PHE A 48 -2.14 -22.11 8.18
CA PHE A 48 -1.09 -21.28 7.58
C PHE A 48 -0.01 -22.14 6.93
N LYS A 49 0.78 -21.49 6.09
CA LYS A 49 2.05 -22.01 5.59
C LYS A 49 3.09 -20.91 5.51
N THR A 50 4.36 -21.26 5.57
CA THR A 50 5.46 -20.32 5.36
C THR A 50 5.90 -20.34 3.90
N VAL A 51 6.25 -19.16 3.38
CA VAL A 51 6.82 -18.98 2.05
C VAL A 51 8.16 -18.27 2.21
N LYS A 52 9.21 -18.82 1.60
CA LYS A 52 10.52 -18.17 1.53
C LYS A 52 10.43 -16.97 0.58
N LEU A 53 10.99 -15.85 0.99
CA LEU A 53 11.04 -14.63 0.18
C LEU A 53 12.40 -14.54 -0.50
N ASP A 54 12.36 -14.33 -1.78
CA ASP A 54 13.54 -13.92 -2.55
C ASP A 54 13.63 -12.39 -2.44
N GLN A 55 14.60 -11.93 -1.65
CA GLN A 55 14.67 -10.52 -1.27
C GLN A 55 16.09 -10.09 -0.91
N GLU A 56 16.40 -8.83 -1.22
CA GLU A 56 17.69 -8.19 -1.02
C GLU A 56 17.67 -7.11 0.08
N GLU A 57 16.49 -6.79 0.66
CA GLU A 57 16.39 -5.76 1.68
C GLU A 57 17.11 -6.17 2.98
N ILE A 58 18.01 -5.32 3.44
CA ILE A 58 18.75 -5.51 4.69
C ILE A 58 17.75 -5.54 5.86
N ASN A 59 17.94 -6.50 6.76
CA ASN A 59 17.11 -6.71 7.96
C ASN A 59 15.62 -7.04 7.69
N ALA A 60 15.25 -7.33 6.44
CA ALA A 60 13.89 -7.78 6.14
C ALA A 60 13.71 -9.29 6.47
N PRO A 61 12.49 -9.72 6.83
CA PRO A 61 12.19 -11.13 7.05
C PRO A 61 12.48 -11.98 5.81
N LYS A 62 13.15 -13.12 5.99
CA LYS A 62 13.42 -14.07 4.90
C LYS A 62 12.23 -14.98 4.57
N THR A 63 11.20 -14.97 5.41
CA THR A 63 10.00 -15.78 5.24
C THR A 63 8.77 -14.97 5.60
N CYS A 64 7.66 -15.25 4.92
CA CYS A 64 6.34 -14.74 5.29
C CYS A 64 5.38 -15.89 5.58
N ILE A 65 4.26 -15.56 6.21
CA ILE A 65 3.17 -16.44 6.55
C ILE A 65 2.02 -16.11 5.60
N VAL A 66 1.45 -17.14 4.97
CA VAL A 66 0.31 -17.04 4.08
C VAL A 66 -0.77 -18.05 4.48
N LEU A 67 -1.98 -17.92 3.95
CA LEU A 67 -3.05 -18.88 4.17
C LEU A 67 -2.66 -20.26 3.61
N GLY A 68 -2.81 -21.28 4.44
CA GLY A 68 -2.79 -22.69 4.03
C GLY A 68 -4.15 -23.12 3.47
N THR A 69 -4.32 -24.41 3.20
CA THR A 69 -5.56 -24.96 2.65
C THR A 69 -6.75 -24.71 3.58
N GLU A 70 -6.62 -25.09 4.85
CA GLU A 70 -7.67 -24.90 5.86
C GLU A 70 -7.94 -23.43 6.16
N GLY A 71 -6.90 -22.57 6.09
CA GLY A 71 -7.07 -21.12 6.25
C GLY A 71 -7.89 -20.48 5.13
N LYS A 72 -7.79 -20.98 3.91
CA LYS A 72 -8.62 -20.52 2.79
C LYS A 72 -10.07 -20.91 2.99
N PHE A 73 -10.35 -22.15 3.43
CA PHE A 73 -11.71 -22.58 3.78
C PHE A 73 -12.32 -21.71 4.89
N LEU A 74 -11.53 -21.34 5.91
CA LEU A 74 -12.01 -20.44 6.95
C LEU A 74 -12.42 -19.06 6.42
N VAL A 75 -11.68 -18.53 5.41
CA VAL A 75 -12.05 -17.27 4.76
C VAL A 75 -13.38 -17.40 4.02
N GLU A 76 -13.58 -18.49 3.31
CA GLU A 76 -14.82 -18.79 2.59
C GLU A 76 -16.01 -19.00 3.56
N GLU A 77 -15.81 -19.71 4.68
CA GLU A 77 -16.80 -19.85 5.75
C GLU A 77 -17.20 -18.50 6.37
N MET A 78 -16.27 -17.52 6.40
CA MET A 78 -16.57 -16.15 6.82
C MET A 78 -17.29 -15.32 5.74
N GLY A 79 -17.66 -15.91 4.61
CA GLY A 79 -18.32 -15.24 3.49
C GLY A 79 -17.42 -14.29 2.72
N LYS A 80 -16.10 -14.48 2.76
CA LYS A 80 -15.10 -13.62 2.11
C LYS A 80 -14.43 -14.34 0.94
N SER A 81 -13.99 -13.57 -0.06
CA SER A 81 -13.16 -14.11 -1.13
C SER A 81 -11.70 -14.24 -0.67
N VAL A 82 -11.07 -15.34 -1.04
CA VAL A 82 -9.65 -15.59 -0.78
C VAL A 82 -8.80 -14.69 -1.69
N LYS A 83 -7.86 -13.97 -1.09
CA LYS A 83 -6.88 -13.18 -1.83
C LYS A 83 -5.61 -13.97 -2.07
N ASP A 84 -5.06 -13.87 -3.27
CA ASP A 84 -3.82 -14.53 -3.61
C ASP A 84 -2.61 -13.85 -2.97
N PHE A 85 -1.61 -14.67 -2.68
CA PHE A 85 -0.29 -14.22 -2.26
C PHE A 85 0.36 -13.43 -3.39
N ARG A 86 0.84 -12.23 -3.05
CA ARG A 86 1.63 -11.40 -3.96
C ARG A 86 3.00 -11.14 -3.37
N THR A 87 4.03 -11.33 -4.16
CA THR A 87 5.39 -10.91 -3.80
C THR A 87 5.45 -9.39 -3.75
N THR A 88 6.29 -8.86 -2.86
CA THR A 88 6.61 -7.43 -2.81
C THR A 88 8.12 -7.25 -2.67
N ARG A 89 8.67 -6.28 -3.39
CA ARG A 89 10.08 -5.89 -3.26
C ARG A 89 10.35 -5.00 -2.04
N ARG A 90 9.30 -4.40 -1.46
CA ARG A 90 9.40 -3.49 -0.30
C ARG A 90 8.89 -4.18 0.96
N ILE A 91 9.64 -5.16 1.45
CA ILE A 91 9.20 -6.00 2.57
C ILE A 91 9.09 -5.20 3.85
N ASN A 92 10.10 -4.37 4.16
CA ASN A 92 10.06 -3.54 5.36
C ASN A 92 8.88 -2.55 5.33
N HIS A 93 8.63 -1.89 4.20
CA HIS A 93 7.47 -1.01 4.06
C HIS A 93 6.15 -1.77 4.29
N ASN A 94 5.99 -2.92 3.63
CA ASN A 94 4.79 -3.75 3.79
C ASN A 94 4.58 -4.27 5.23
N LEU A 95 5.67 -4.51 5.96
CA LEU A 95 5.60 -4.88 7.37
C LEU A 95 5.00 -3.75 8.22
N TYR A 96 5.52 -2.54 8.06
CA TYR A 96 5.03 -1.38 8.80
C TYR A 96 3.63 -0.92 8.35
N GLU A 97 3.30 -1.10 7.07
CA GLU A 97 1.95 -0.95 6.54
C GLU A 97 0.95 -1.84 7.30
N GLN A 98 1.28 -3.10 7.50
CA GLN A 98 0.42 -4.03 8.25
C GLN A 98 0.26 -3.64 9.72
N ILE A 99 1.34 -3.21 10.39
CA ILE A 99 1.29 -2.75 11.78
C ILE A 99 0.40 -1.50 11.87
N ALA A 100 0.61 -0.52 11.00
CA ALA A 100 -0.20 0.70 10.98
C ALA A 100 -1.68 0.39 10.73
N TYR A 101 -1.99 -0.45 9.74
CA TYR A 101 -3.35 -0.88 9.45
C TYR A 101 -4.05 -1.47 10.67
N TYR A 102 -3.38 -2.39 11.37
CA TYR A 102 -3.94 -3.03 12.57
C TYR A 102 -4.38 -2.02 13.63
N TYR A 103 -3.54 -1.01 13.91
CA TYR A 103 -3.89 0.02 14.88
C TYR A 103 -4.94 1.00 14.34
N LEU A 104 -4.85 1.38 13.07
CA LEU A 104 -5.82 2.29 12.45
C LEU A 104 -7.25 1.75 12.50
N VAL A 105 -7.48 0.48 12.22
CA VAL A 105 -8.84 -0.12 12.22
C VAL A 105 -9.42 -0.27 13.63
N GLN A 106 -8.60 -0.26 14.66
CA GLN A 106 -9.05 -0.39 16.06
C GLN A 106 -9.47 0.94 16.69
N THR A 107 -9.25 2.07 16.02
CA THR A 107 -9.46 3.39 16.65
C THR A 107 -10.92 3.70 16.95
N GLY A 108 -11.86 3.02 16.35
CA GLY A 108 -13.29 3.32 16.47
C GLY A 108 -13.71 4.70 15.94
N THR A 109 -12.74 5.57 15.61
CA THR A 109 -12.96 6.90 15.01
C THR A 109 -12.97 6.87 13.49
N VAL A 110 -12.63 5.73 12.91
CA VAL A 110 -12.53 5.51 11.47
C VAL A 110 -13.55 4.47 11.05
N GLU A 111 -14.52 4.88 10.26
CA GLU A 111 -15.56 3.98 9.77
C GLU A 111 -15.02 2.94 8.77
N ARG A 112 -14.07 3.38 7.95
CA ARG A 112 -13.50 2.54 6.91
C ARG A 112 -12.05 2.88 6.65
N THR A 113 -11.20 1.86 6.74
CA THR A 113 -9.83 1.89 6.23
C THR A 113 -9.79 1.07 4.96
N THR A 114 -9.26 1.62 3.89
CA THR A 114 -9.16 0.95 2.60
C THR A 114 -7.73 0.99 2.12
N ILE A 115 -7.20 -0.17 1.71
CA ILE A 115 -5.90 -0.25 1.04
C ILE A 115 -6.05 0.39 -0.35
N ALA A 116 -5.22 1.39 -0.61
CA ALA A 116 -5.40 2.30 -1.74
C ALA A 116 -5.18 1.68 -3.13
N ASN A 117 -4.56 0.51 -3.21
CA ASN A 117 -4.22 -0.17 -4.48
C ASN A 117 -5.41 -0.41 -5.44
N HIS A 118 -6.64 -0.20 -4.98
CA HIS A 118 -7.85 -0.41 -5.78
C HIS A 118 -8.49 0.88 -6.32
N PHE A 119 -7.90 2.05 -6.02
CA PHE A 119 -8.49 3.33 -6.41
C PHE A 119 -7.80 3.92 -7.65
N LYS A 120 -8.37 3.68 -8.82
CA LYS A 120 -7.88 4.21 -10.10
C LYS A 120 -8.17 5.70 -10.31
N ASP A 121 -9.10 6.25 -9.52
CA ASP A 121 -9.62 7.61 -9.72
C ASP A 121 -8.73 8.71 -9.11
N TYR A 122 -7.74 8.33 -8.30
CA TYR A 122 -6.83 9.27 -7.68
C TYR A 122 -5.54 9.45 -8.49
N LYS A 123 -5.09 10.69 -8.61
CA LYS A 123 -3.80 11.02 -9.26
C LYS A 123 -2.59 10.50 -8.48
N HIS A 124 -2.77 10.28 -7.18
CA HIS A 124 -1.84 9.62 -6.29
C HIS A 124 -2.54 8.52 -5.52
N ILE A 125 -1.90 7.36 -5.38
CA ILE A 125 -2.40 6.24 -4.59
C ILE A 125 -1.64 6.24 -3.26
N PRO A 126 -2.29 6.63 -2.15
CA PRO A 126 -1.69 6.57 -0.82
C PRO A 126 -1.61 5.13 -0.29
N ASP A 127 -0.85 4.90 0.78
CA ASP A 127 -0.80 3.59 1.42
C ASP A 127 -2.18 3.20 1.99
N PHE A 128 -2.91 4.16 2.59
CA PHE A 128 -4.30 3.97 3.03
C PHE A 128 -5.16 5.19 2.75
N ILE A 129 -6.47 4.93 2.70
CA ILE A 129 -7.50 5.97 2.70
C ILE A 129 -8.38 5.73 3.93
N LEU A 130 -8.37 6.69 4.84
CA LEU A 130 -9.28 6.71 5.97
C LEU A 130 -10.51 7.53 5.61
N LYS A 131 -11.68 6.94 5.77
CA LYS A 131 -12.96 7.60 5.50
C LYS A 131 -13.82 7.57 6.75
N THR A 132 -14.26 8.73 7.16
CA THR A 132 -15.34 8.93 8.11
C THR A 132 -16.54 9.52 7.36
N ASN A 133 -17.67 9.71 8.03
CA ASN A 133 -18.89 10.28 7.40
C ASN A 133 -18.62 11.58 6.64
N ASN A 134 -17.71 12.43 7.13
CA ASN A 134 -17.48 13.78 6.61
C ASN A 134 -16.02 14.05 6.21
N LEU A 135 -15.13 13.04 6.26
CA LEU A 135 -13.71 13.26 6.07
C LEU A 135 -13.07 12.14 5.26
N THR A 136 -12.29 12.52 4.26
CA THR A 136 -11.34 11.63 3.59
C THR A 136 -9.92 12.10 3.88
N LEU A 137 -9.08 11.19 4.33
CA LEU A 137 -7.70 11.43 4.74
C LEU A 137 -6.79 10.43 4.00
N PHE A 138 -5.78 10.93 3.31
CA PHE A 138 -4.72 10.08 2.78
C PHE A 138 -3.68 9.79 3.85
N VAL A 139 -3.29 8.53 3.97
CA VAL A 139 -2.26 8.09 4.93
C VAL A 139 -1.06 7.58 4.16
N GLU A 140 0.10 8.10 4.51
CA GLU A 140 1.40 7.73 3.97
C GLU A 140 2.30 7.16 5.06
N ILE A 141 2.92 6.02 4.79
CA ILE A 141 3.94 5.43 5.65
C ILE A 141 5.31 5.81 5.11
N GLU A 142 6.05 6.58 5.88
CA GLU A 142 7.37 7.01 5.45
C GLU A 142 8.44 6.55 6.43
N LEU A 143 9.18 5.52 6.05
CA LEU A 143 10.22 4.91 6.89
C LEU A 143 11.57 5.63 6.79
N SER A 144 11.82 6.32 5.68
CA SER A 144 13.06 7.03 5.40
C SER A 144 12.82 8.22 4.50
N LEU A 145 13.62 9.26 4.66
CA LEU A 145 13.49 10.45 3.83
C LEU A 145 13.81 10.16 2.37
N LYS A 146 13.00 10.71 1.49
CA LYS A 146 13.18 10.75 0.05
C LYS A 146 13.53 12.17 -0.41
N SER A 147 13.68 12.38 -1.71
CA SER A 147 13.98 13.70 -2.24
C SER A 147 12.84 14.71 -2.00
N PRO A 148 13.15 16.00 -1.79
CA PRO A 148 12.12 17.04 -1.64
C PRO A 148 11.13 17.06 -2.82
N LYS A 149 11.63 16.93 -4.06
CA LYS A 149 10.80 16.88 -5.27
C LYS A 149 9.70 15.83 -5.19
N ARG A 150 10.00 14.65 -4.63
CA ARG A 150 9.02 13.58 -4.49
C ARG A 150 7.87 13.96 -3.56
N TYR A 151 8.15 14.62 -2.43
CA TYR A 151 7.09 15.04 -1.50
C TYR A 151 6.23 16.15 -2.08
N ILE A 152 6.84 17.12 -2.78
CA ILE A 152 6.11 18.17 -3.49
C ILE A 152 5.13 17.53 -4.48
N GLN A 153 5.61 16.65 -5.37
CA GLN A 153 4.78 15.96 -6.35
C GLN A 153 3.67 15.11 -5.71
N LEU A 154 3.96 14.46 -4.57
CA LEU A 154 2.97 13.67 -3.86
C LEU A 154 1.83 14.55 -3.34
N ILE A 155 2.15 15.66 -2.67
CA ILE A 155 1.16 16.61 -2.14
C ILE A 155 0.36 17.27 -3.27
N GLU A 156 1.00 17.68 -4.36
CA GLU A 156 0.33 18.21 -5.54
C GLU A 156 -0.71 17.21 -6.08
N LYS A 157 -0.31 15.97 -6.30
CA LYS A 157 -1.21 14.91 -6.77
C LYS A 157 -2.35 14.61 -5.76
N THR A 158 -2.07 14.71 -4.47
CA THR A 158 -3.08 14.57 -3.41
C THR A 158 -4.13 15.66 -3.54
N LEU A 159 -3.70 16.92 -3.69
CA LEU A 159 -4.60 18.06 -3.90
C LEU A 159 -5.38 17.94 -5.22
N LEU A 160 -4.73 17.50 -6.30
CA LEU A 160 -5.39 17.22 -7.60
C LEU A 160 -6.44 16.11 -7.52
N SER A 161 -6.33 15.23 -6.53
CA SER A 161 -7.34 14.20 -6.22
C SER A 161 -8.50 14.75 -5.37
N GLY A 162 -8.55 16.07 -5.12
CA GLY A 162 -9.55 16.70 -4.28
C GLY A 162 -9.41 16.46 -2.77
N ILE A 163 -8.25 15.96 -2.35
CA ILE A 163 -7.95 15.63 -0.94
C ILE A 163 -7.01 16.72 -0.39
N ASP A 164 -7.44 17.36 0.69
CA ASP A 164 -6.69 18.42 1.36
C ASP A 164 -6.07 18.00 2.70
N ARG A 165 -6.07 16.69 2.99
CA ARG A 165 -5.60 16.16 4.28
C ARG A 165 -4.69 14.97 4.07
N VAL A 166 -3.54 15.00 4.72
CA VAL A 166 -2.59 13.89 4.72
C VAL A 166 -2.09 13.60 6.13
N LEU A 167 -1.99 12.33 6.47
CA LEU A 167 -1.40 11.83 7.70
C LEU A 167 -0.14 11.03 7.36
N TYR A 168 1.00 11.48 7.83
CA TYR A 168 2.23 10.69 7.76
C TYR A 168 2.40 9.85 9.02
N ILE A 169 2.61 8.54 8.84
CA ILE A 169 3.02 7.63 9.90
C ILE A 169 4.52 7.41 9.74
N VAL A 170 5.29 7.83 10.73
CA VAL A 170 6.75 7.93 10.64
C VAL A 170 7.45 7.21 11.82
N PRO A 171 8.70 6.76 11.66
CA PRO A 171 9.48 6.20 12.77
C PRO A 171 9.76 7.20 13.90
N ASN A 172 9.95 8.46 13.54
CA ASN A 172 10.24 9.54 14.49
C ASN A 172 9.81 10.90 13.94
N GLU A 173 9.64 11.85 14.83
CA GLU A 173 9.20 13.21 14.52
C GLU A 173 10.12 13.95 13.54
N GLN A 174 11.43 13.71 13.60
CA GLN A 174 12.41 14.39 12.75
C GLN A 174 12.15 14.17 11.26
N ILE A 175 11.65 12.99 10.89
CA ILE A 175 11.25 12.69 9.49
C ILE A 175 10.08 13.56 9.10
N ALA A 176 9.04 13.65 9.93
CA ALA A 176 7.85 14.48 9.64
C ALA A 176 8.22 15.97 9.50
N ILE A 177 9.05 16.49 10.41
CA ILE A 177 9.56 17.86 10.36
C ILE A 177 10.26 18.14 9.03
N LYS A 178 11.15 17.26 8.60
CA LYS A 178 11.87 17.42 7.33
C LYS A 178 10.96 17.36 6.13
N ILE A 179 9.99 16.42 6.11
CA ILE A 179 9.00 16.33 5.03
C ILE A 179 8.21 17.65 4.92
N TYR A 180 7.70 18.14 6.06
CA TYR A 180 6.97 19.40 6.08
C TYR A 180 7.85 20.57 5.59
N ASN A 181 9.12 20.62 5.98
CA ASN A 181 10.04 21.68 5.58
C ASN A 181 10.42 21.62 4.09
N TYR A 182 10.29 20.49 3.45
CA TYR A 182 10.47 20.35 2.00
C TYR A 182 9.33 20.94 1.18
N LEU A 183 8.13 21.09 1.77
CA LEU A 183 6.99 21.65 1.08
C LEU A 183 7.11 23.17 0.96
N PRO A 184 6.89 23.76 -0.21
CA PRO A 184 6.82 25.21 -0.36
C PRO A 184 5.59 25.79 0.38
N ASN A 185 5.66 27.06 0.78
CA ASN A 185 4.58 27.70 1.53
C ASN A 185 3.24 27.64 0.77
N SER A 186 3.28 27.74 -0.55
CA SER A 186 2.07 27.62 -1.39
C SER A 186 1.33 26.29 -1.20
N LEU A 187 2.04 25.17 -0.98
CA LEU A 187 1.41 23.88 -0.70
C LEU A 187 1.02 23.74 0.78
N ARG A 188 1.82 24.27 1.70
CA ARG A 188 1.51 24.24 3.14
C ARG A 188 0.19 24.95 3.47
N ASP A 189 -0.16 25.97 2.73
CA ASP A 189 -1.42 26.72 2.93
C ASP A 189 -2.66 25.92 2.53
N PHE A 190 -2.53 24.92 1.64
CA PHE A 190 -3.65 24.16 1.11
C PHE A 190 -3.78 22.75 1.70
N ILE A 191 -2.69 22.18 2.22
CA ILE A 191 -2.71 20.84 2.78
C ILE A 191 -2.76 20.86 4.30
N ASN A 192 -3.71 20.15 4.88
CA ASN A 192 -3.72 19.86 6.31
C ASN A 192 -2.73 18.72 6.57
N PHE A 193 -1.48 19.09 6.84
CA PHE A 193 -0.42 18.15 7.15
C PHE A 193 -0.49 17.72 8.61
N SER A 194 -0.56 16.43 8.83
CA SER A 194 -0.49 15.84 10.17
C SER A 194 0.47 14.66 10.18
N TYR A 195 0.98 14.32 11.34
CA TYR A 195 1.83 13.15 11.51
C TYR A 195 1.59 12.47 12.86
N ILE A 196 1.98 11.21 12.92
CA ILE A 196 2.05 10.42 14.14
C ILE A 196 3.24 9.46 14.03
N THR A 197 3.96 9.23 15.13
CA THR A 197 4.98 8.18 15.13
C THR A 197 4.33 6.81 15.29
N PHE A 198 5.00 5.73 14.86
CA PHE A 198 4.50 4.37 15.10
C PHE A 198 4.28 4.09 16.59
N GLU A 199 5.16 4.59 17.45
CA GLU A 199 5.05 4.42 18.89
C GLU A 199 3.85 5.18 19.47
N ASP A 200 3.66 6.44 19.07
CA ASP A 200 2.49 7.22 19.47
C ASP A 200 1.18 6.61 18.95
N LEU A 201 1.17 6.09 17.70
CA LEU A 201 0.00 5.41 17.14
C LEU A 201 -0.38 4.21 18.00
N LYS A 202 0.57 3.34 18.29
CA LYS A 202 0.38 2.16 19.14
C LYS A 202 -0.09 2.55 20.54
N THR A 203 0.60 3.47 21.18
CA THR A 203 0.28 3.91 22.55
C THR A 203 -1.11 4.54 22.62
N ASN A 204 -1.44 5.48 21.74
CA ASN A 204 -2.73 6.16 21.73
C ASN A 204 -3.89 5.19 21.49
N VAL A 205 -3.73 4.21 20.60
CA VAL A 205 -4.77 3.23 20.33
C VAL A 205 -4.96 2.30 21.53
N LEU A 206 -3.88 1.82 22.13
CA LEU A 206 -3.95 0.93 23.29
C LEU A 206 -4.50 1.60 24.55
N THR A 207 -4.25 2.91 24.74
CA THR A 207 -4.70 3.65 25.95
C THR A 207 -6.08 4.25 25.76
N ASP A 208 -6.36 4.85 24.63
CA ASP A 208 -7.54 5.71 24.41
C ASP A 208 -8.45 5.22 23.28
N GLY A 209 -8.05 4.20 22.52
CA GLY A 209 -8.78 3.73 21.36
C GLY A 209 -8.91 4.76 20.23
N LYS A 210 -8.06 5.79 20.19
CA LYS A 210 -8.16 6.91 19.25
C LYS A 210 -6.79 7.25 18.65
N ILE A 211 -6.82 7.78 17.43
CA ILE A 211 -5.64 8.41 16.83
C ILE A 211 -5.54 9.85 17.32
N LYS A 212 -4.38 10.24 17.81
CA LYS A 212 -4.07 11.63 18.20
C LYS A 212 -2.89 12.14 17.37
N PRO A 213 -3.11 12.53 16.11
CA PRO A 213 -2.03 13.06 15.27
C PRO A 213 -1.60 14.42 15.77
N LYS A 214 -0.31 14.70 15.64
CA LYS A 214 0.23 16.04 15.82
C LYS A 214 0.04 16.81 14.52
N ASN A 215 -0.62 17.96 14.60
CA ASN A 215 -0.75 18.86 13.47
C ASN A 215 0.46 19.77 13.44
N TYR A 216 1.03 19.97 12.26
CA TYR A 216 2.03 21.00 12.09
C TYR A 216 1.37 22.38 12.25
N PRO A 217 1.98 23.32 12.97
CA PRO A 217 1.37 24.63 13.17
C PRO A 217 1.09 25.24 11.79
N LYS A 218 -0.19 25.49 11.54
CA LYS A 218 -0.56 26.37 10.43
C LYS A 218 0.17 27.69 10.64
N THR A 219 0.90 28.15 9.64
CA THR A 219 1.45 29.51 9.67
C THR A 219 0.27 30.46 9.61
N LYS A 220 -0.26 30.83 10.77
CA LYS A 220 -1.40 31.71 11.07
C LYS A 220 -2.78 31.13 10.77
N ASP A 221 -3.70 31.27 11.72
CA ASP A 221 -5.12 31.06 11.61
C ASP A 221 -5.69 31.85 10.42
N TYR A 222 -5.88 31.18 9.31
CA TYR A 222 -6.48 31.74 8.13
C TYR A 222 -7.84 31.08 7.90
N ILE A 223 -8.85 31.57 8.61
CA ILE A 223 -10.25 31.33 8.24
C ILE A 223 -10.52 32.20 7.00
N LYS A 224 -10.38 31.62 5.79
CA LYS A 224 -10.89 32.28 4.57
C LYS A 224 -12.20 31.65 4.14
N PRO A 225 -13.14 32.45 3.62
CA PRO A 225 -14.39 31.95 3.05
C PRO A 225 -14.10 30.93 1.93
N ILE A 226 -14.96 29.93 1.83
CA ILE A 226 -14.85 28.78 0.90
C ILE A 226 -14.62 29.23 -0.55
N GLU A 227 -15.22 30.32 -1.01
CA GLU A 227 -15.03 30.87 -2.36
C GLU A 227 -13.60 31.30 -2.70
N THR A 228 -12.83 31.76 -1.71
CA THR A 228 -11.43 32.18 -1.94
C THR A 228 -10.48 31.00 -2.01
N ILE A 229 -10.83 29.87 -1.41
CA ILE A 229 -10.07 28.63 -1.46
C ILE A 229 -10.21 27.99 -2.84
N GLU A 230 -11.40 27.99 -3.43
CA GLU A 230 -11.63 27.47 -4.79
C GLU A 230 -10.91 28.28 -5.85
N LYS A 231 -10.97 29.62 -5.78
CA LYS A 231 -10.24 30.50 -6.70
C LYS A 231 -8.73 30.35 -6.58
N LYS A 232 -8.19 30.21 -5.36
CA LYS A 232 -6.74 29.96 -5.17
C LYS A 232 -6.32 28.55 -5.58
N LYS A 233 -7.19 27.52 -5.39
CA LYS A 233 -6.94 26.17 -5.91
C LYS A 233 -6.81 26.21 -7.44
N GLN A 234 -7.69 26.90 -8.14
CA GLN A 234 -7.61 27.08 -9.60
C GLN A 234 -6.33 27.79 -10.02
N THR A 235 -5.97 28.91 -9.39
CA THR A 235 -4.78 29.71 -9.77
C THR A 235 -3.45 28.96 -9.52
N VAL A 236 -3.39 28.05 -8.55
CA VAL A 236 -2.18 27.24 -8.27
C VAL A 236 -2.14 25.98 -9.14
N LEU A 237 -3.32 25.43 -9.48
CA LEU A 237 -3.41 24.18 -10.25
C LEU A 237 -3.27 24.39 -11.76
N GLU A 238 -3.70 25.55 -12.30
CA GLU A 238 -3.55 25.87 -13.72
C GLU A 238 -2.09 25.91 -14.21
N PRO A 239 -1.11 26.56 -13.54
CA PRO A 239 0.28 26.48 -13.94
C PRO A 239 0.85 25.06 -13.87
N ILE A 240 0.48 24.29 -12.85
CA ILE A 240 0.94 22.90 -12.65
C ILE A 240 0.38 21.97 -13.75
N MET A 241 -0.86 22.17 -14.15
CA MET A 241 -1.48 21.41 -15.25
C MET A 241 -0.83 21.75 -16.59
N ASN A 242 -0.53 23.01 -16.85
CA ASN A 242 0.15 23.44 -18.08
C ASN A 242 1.58 22.86 -18.18
N ASP A 243 2.33 22.84 -17.08
CA ASP A 243 3.67 22.21 -17.05
C ASP A 243 3.62 20.71 -17.30
N LEU A 244 2.57 20.02 -16.81
CA LEU A 244 2.35 18.59 -17.05
C LEU A 244 1.92 18.27 -18.48
N GLU A 245 1.18 19.17 -19.14
CA GLU A 245 0.79 19.03 -20.54
C GLU A 245 2.00 19.29 -21.47
N VAL A 246 2.81 20.30 -21.18
CA VAL A 246 4.04 20.59 -21.92
C VAL A 246 5.01 19.39 -21.84
N GLN A 247 5.18 18.79 -20.66
CA GLN A 247 6.04 17.59 -20.51
C GLN A 247 5.50 16.38 -21.28
N LYS A 248 4.18 16.23 -21.42
CA LYS A 248 3.60 15.15 -22.23
C LYS A 248 3.82 15.36 -23.71
N GLU A 249 3.73 16.60 -24.20
CA GLU A 249 4.00 16.92 -25.61
C GLU A 249 5.48 16.73 -25.95
N GLU A 250 6.40 17.07 -25.05
CA GLU A 250 7.84 16.81 -25.24
C GLU A 250 8.15 15.32 -25.30
N VAL A 251 7.57 14.51 -24.41
CA VAL A 251 7.74 13.04 -24.43
C VAL A 251 7.13 12.40 -25.67
N GLN A 252 6.01 12.94 -26.18
CA GLN A 252 5.42 12.45 -27.44
C GLN A 252 6.29 12.80 -28.64
N LYS A 253 6.84 13.99 -28.71
CA LYS A 253 7.78 14.39 -29.78
C LYS A 253 9.07 13.60 -29.77
N GLU A 254 9.61 13.27 -28.59
CA GLU A 254 10.79 12.39 -28.49
C GLU A 254 10.49 10.98 -28.99
N ASN A 255 9.31 10.45 -28.68
CA ASN A 255 8.90 9.12 -29.16
C ASN A 255 8.64 9.09 -30.68
N GLU A 256 8.08 10.14 -31.26
CA GLU A 256 7.92 10.26 -32.71
C GLU A 256 9.26 10.35 -33.45
N ILE A 257 10.28 11.03 -32.89
CA ILE A 257 11.62 11.10 -33.44
C ILE A 257 12.31 9.72 -33.39
N ILE A 258 12.07 8.91 -32.39
CA ILE A 258 12.63 7.56 -32.25
C ILE A 258 12.00 6.59 -33.27
N GLU A 259 10.72 6.72 -33.58
CA GLU A 259 10.08 5.87 -34.62
C GLU A 259 10.59 6.15 -36.03
N VAL A 260 11.00 7.37 -36.33
CA VAL A 260 11.53 7.75 -37.67
C VAL A 260 12.97 7.29 -37.87
N GLN A 261 13.71 6.97 -36.81
CA GLN A 261 15.12 6.57 -36.89
C GLN A 261 15.40 5.07 -36.78
N THR A 262 14.39 4.23 -36.70
CA THR A 262 14.56 2.76 -36.72
C THR A 262 14.97 2.36 -38.15
N PRO A 263 16.18 1.81 -38.37
CA PRO A 263 16.57 1.31 -39.68
C PRO A 263 15.67 0.12 -40.02
N ILE A 264 15.22 0.09 -41.28
CA ILE A 264 14.51 -1.06 -41.85
C ILE A 264 15.43 -2.27 -41.74
N ILE A 265 15.23 -3.09 -40.74
CA ILE A 265 15.87 -4.40 -40.64
C ILE A 265 15.19 -5.25 -41.70
N GLU A 266 15.94 -5.61 -42.74
CA GLU A 266 15.53 -6.59 -43.75
C GLU A 266 14.96 -7.81 -43.06
N GLN A 267 13.73 -8.17 -43.44
CA GLN A 267 13.00 -9.31 -42.92
C GLN A 267 13.82 -10.58 -43.17
N SER A 268 14.37 -11.14 -42.11
CA SER A 268 14.80 -12.53 -42.12
C SER A 268 13.61 -13.43 -42.40
N PRO A 269 13.76 -14.53 -43.17
CA PRO A 269 12.65 -15.35 -43.58
C PRO A 269 11.90 -15.92 -42.39
N ILE A 270 10.58 -15.74 -42.41
CA ILE A 270 9.62 -16.29 -41.43
C ILE A 270 9.78 -17.82 -41.47
N ILE A 271 10.35 -18.36 -40.39
CA ILE A 271 10.33 -19.81 -40.16
C ILE A 271 8.88 -20.14 -39.75
N GLU A 272 8.11 -20.70 -40.68
CA GLU A 272 6.81 -21.28 -40.37
C GLU A 272 6.90 -22.31 -39.27
N TYR A 273 6.43 -21.94 -38.07
CA TYR A 273 6.30 -22.87 -36.95
C TYR A 273 5.09 -23.76 -37.22
N LYS A 274 5.32 -24.99 -37.70
CA LYS A 274 4.27 -26.02 -37.83
C LYS A 274 3.85 -26.50 -36.44
N PRO A 275 2.59 -26.32 -36.01
CA PRO A 275 2.11 -26.75 -34.68
C PRO A 275 1.67 -28.22 -34.74
N ASN A 276 2.61 -29.17 -34.86
CA ASN A 276 2.24 -30.58 -34.95
C ASN A 276 3.00 -31.53 -34.00
N TYR A 277 3.59 -31.01 -32.92
CA TYR A 277 4.26 -31.90 -31.96
C TYR A 277 3.53 -32.08 -30.61
N PHE A 278 2.48 -31.35 -30.32
CA PHE A 278 1.78 -31.46 -29.04
C PHE A 278 0.63 -32.47 -29.01
N LEU A 279 0.08 -32.82 -30.17
CA LEU A 279 -1.03 -33.79 -30.24
C LEU A 279 -0.59 -35.27 -30.36
N SER A 280 0.69 -35.52 -30.61
CA SER A 280 1.19 -36.93 -30.69
C SER A 280 1.59 -37.53 -29.34
N LEU A 281 1.72 -36.70 -28.27
CA LEU A 281 2.07 -37.19 -26.93
C LEU A 281 0.85 -37.59 -26.08
N LEU A 282 -0.34 -37.11 -26.41
CA LEU A 282 -1.59 -37.46 -25.71
C LEU A 282 -2.20 -38.81 -26.19
N ALA A 283 -1.74 -39.36 -27.34
CA ALA A 283 -2.24 -40.62 -27.88
C ALA A 283 -1.51 -41.88 -27.34
N LYS A 284 -0.57 -41.72 -26.40
CA LYS A 284 0.23 -42.86 -25.86
C LYS A 284 0.10 -43.07 -24.35
N LEU A 285 -0.92 -42.52 -23.71
CA LEU A 285 -1.25 -42.88 -22.33
C LEU A 285 -2.20 -44.09 -22.34
N PRO A 286 -1.83 -45.22 -21.74
CA PRO A 286 -2.72 -46.36 -21.66
C PRO A 286 -3.88 -46.08 -20.71
N LEU A 287 -5.06 -46.42 -21.21
CA LEU A 287 -6.33 -46.47 -20.51
C LEU A 287 -6.19 -47.53 -19.37
N ILE A 288 -5.92 -47.10 -18.13
CA ILE A 288 -6.00 -47.98 -16.94
C ILE A 288 -7.13 -47.48 -16.07
N MET A 289 -8.23 -48.16 -16.25
CA MET A 289 -9.23 -48.65 -15.33
C MET A 289 -9.77 -47.73 -14.23
N LEU A 290 -11.02 -47.37 -14.49
CA LEU A 290 -12.04 -47.28 -13.43
C LEU A 290 -12.36 -48.71 -12.93
N ILE A 291 -12.11 -48.97 -11.66
CA ILE A 291 -12.95 -49.73 -10.74
C ILE A 291 -12.85 -49.07 -9.35
#